data_1dbd56f04026fbb24b4064a94d11cd86
#
_entry.id   1dbd56f04026fbb24b4064a94d11cd86
#
_cell.length_a   1.000
_cell.length_b   1.000
_cell.length_c   1.000
_cell.angle_alpha   90.00
_cell.angle_beta   90.00
_cell.angle_gamma   90.00
#
_symmetry.space_group_name_H-M   'P 1'
#
loop_
_entity.id
_entity.type
_entity.pdbx_description
1 polymer ?
#
loop_
_entity_poly.entity_id
_entity_poly.type
_entity_poly.pdbx_seq_one_letter_code
_entity_poly.pdbx_strand_id
1 'polypeptide(L)'
;MTSPSLLEIFKAFMVVGASAFGGGGSAHIHNHIVVRRGWLTEREFLEGLSLSQLLPGPIFANFAAHIGMKLHGTWGAILAFVGVCLPGMLAILGLSVAYFTVRNFSSPVVTGALTGVAAGAVGISLATLARVAPPGLKSRGAPLIALTAFVANGVLHLPILWVLLVLLPIGIALNWNVFPDA
;
A
#
# COMPACT_ATOMS: atom_id res chain seq x y z
N MET A 1 27.25 15.01 3.35
CA MET A 1 25.96 14.95 2.63
C MET A 1 25.15 16.15 3.08
N THR A 2 24.80 17.05 2.19
CA THR A 2 23.92 18.20 2.53
C THR A 2 22.52 17.64 2.82
N SER A 3 22.00 17.88 4.02
CA SER A 3 20.63 17.52 4.36
C SER A 3 19.67 18.22 3.39
N PRO A 4 18.73 17.48 2.77
CA PRO A 4 17.81 18.08 1.82
C PRO A 4 16.91 19.11 2.52
N SER A 5 16.55 20.17 1.81
CA SER A 5 15.60 21.13 2.34
C SER A 5 14.19 20.50 2.49
N LEU A 6 13.36 21.06 3.36
CA LEU A 6 11.98 20.61 3.57
C LEU A 6 11.16 20.61 2.26
N LEU A 7 11.40 21.59 1.39
CA LEU A 7 10.72 21.68 0.09
C LEU A 7 11.18 20.58 -0.88
N GLU A 8 12.45 20.20 -0.83
CA GLU A 8 12.98 19.10 -1.64
C GLU A 8 12.41 17.76 -1.19
N ILE A 9 12.25 17.54 0.12
CA ILE A 9 11.60 16.37 0.70
C ILE A 9 10.14 16.30 0.18
N PHE A 10 9.38 17.37 0.34
CA PHE A 10 7.99 17.42 -0.12
C PHE A 10 7.86 17.11 -1.62
N LYS A 11 8.65 17.79 -2.47
CA LYS A 11 8.64 17.57 -3.93
C LYS A 11 9.03 16.14 -4.31
N ALA A 12 10.03 15.58 -3.63
CA ALA A 12 10.47 14.21 -3.89
C ALA A 12 9.35 13.20 -3.62
N PHE A 13 8.70 13.33 -2.45
CA PHE A 13 7.63 12.43 -2.07
C PHE A 13 6.34 12.68 -2.87
N MET A 14 6.10 13.88 -3.34
CA MET A 14 5.00 14.17 -4.26
C MET A 14 5.20 13.47 -5.62
N VAL A 15 6.41 13.49 -6.17
CA VAL A 15 6.73 12.75 -7.40
C VAL A 15 6.60 11.24 -7.18
N VAL A 16 7.08 10.73 -6.06
CA VAL A 16 6.94 9.31 -5.71
C VAL A 16 5.47 8.92 -5.56
N GLY A 17 4.67 9.73 -4.85
CA GLY A 17 3.23 9.50 -4.69
C GLY A 17 2.47 9.52 -6.01
N ALA A 18 2.82 10.45 -6.91
CA ALA A 18 2.22 10.56 -8.24
C ALA A 18 2.61 9.42 -9.19
N SER A 19 3.75 8.75 -8.97
CA SER A 19 4.21 7.66 -9.83
C SER A 19 3.90 6.25 -9.28
N ALA A 20 3.48 6.13 -8.02
CA ALA A 20 3.28 4.85 -7.33
C ALA A 20 1.88 4.25 -7.58
N PHE A 21 1.37 4.31 -8.80
CA PHE A 21 0.10 3.68 -9.16
C PHE A 21 0.24 2.15 -9.28
N GLY A 22 -0.67 1.41 -8.66
CA GLY A 22 -0.80 -0.04 -8.88
C GLY A 22 0.15 -0.93 -8.09
N GLY A 23 0.82 -0.46 -7.07
CA GLY A 23 1.79 -1.20 -6.27
C GLY A 23 3.24 -0.85 -6.60
N GLY A 24 4.19 -1.39 -5.83
CA GLY A 24 5.62 -1.08 -6.04
C GLY A 24 6.08 0.25 -5.45
N GLY A 25 5.31 0.86 -4.56
CA GLY A 25 5.65 2.14 -3.93
C GLY A 25 7.02 2.15 -3.26
N SER A 26 7.43 1.05 -2.63
CA SER A 26 8.77 0.89 -2.05
C SER A 26 9.86 0.95 -3.13
N ALA A 27 9.64 0.35 -4.30
CA ALA A 27 10.59 0.42 -5.42
C ALA A 27 10.72 1.84 -5.98
N HIS A 28 9.62 2.60 -6.02
CA HIS A 28 9.66 4.02 -6.41
C HIS A 28 10.42 4.87 -5.39
N ILE A 29 10.19 4.66 -4.10
CA ILE A 29 10.96 5.32 -3.03
C ILE A 29 12.45 4.96 -3.18
N HIS A 30 12.79 3.67 -3.33
CA HIS A 30 14.16 3.22 -3.49
C HIS A 30 14.86 3.94 -4.63
N ASN A 31 14.28 3.87 -5.83
CA ASN A 31 14.86 4.51 -7.01
C ASN A 31 15.02 6.03 -6.84
N HIS A 32 14.04 6.70 -6.24
CA HIS A 32 14.06 8.16 -6.14
C HIS A 32 14.93 8.70 -5.00
N ILE A 33 14.93 8.02 -3.86
CA ILE A 33 15.58 8.48 -2.64
C ILE A 33 17.00 7.90 -2.49
N VAL A 34 17.18 6.59 -2.79
CA VAL A 34 18.48 5.92 -2.65
C VAL A 34 19.30 6.10 -3.93
N VAL A 35 18.78 5.62 -5.08
CA VAL A 35 19.56 5.56 -6.32
C VAL A 35 19.82 6.95 -6.91
N ARG A 36 18.77 7.78 -7.07
CA ARG A 36 18.90 9.08 -7.75
C ARG A 36 19.42 10.19 -6.87
N ARG A 37 19.03 10.22 -5.59
CA ARG A 37 19.36 11.32 -4.68
C ARG A 37 20.42 10.98 -3.66
N GLY A 38 20.66 9.71 -3.38
CA GLY A 38 21.65 9.27 -2.39
C GLY A 38 21.34 9.78 -0.98
N TRP A 39 20.05 10.00 -0.64
CA TRP A 39 19.67 10.53 0.67
C TRP A 39 19.71 9.45 1.76
N LEU A 40 19.59 8.19 1.37
CA LEU A 40 19.74 7.05 2.26
C LEU A 40 20.68 6.02 1.64
N THR A 41 21.34 5.26 2.50
CA THR A 41 22.04 4.04 2.12
C THR A 41 21.05 2.88 1.96
N GLU A 42 21.44 1.82 1.24
CA GLU A 42 20.64 0.59 1.10
C GLU A 42 20.23 0.00 2.45
N ARG A 43 21.16 -0.02 3.41
CA ARG A 43 20.92 -0.52 4.75
C ARG A 43 19.85 0.29 5.47
N GLU A 44 19.95 1.61 5.45
CA GLU A 44 18.96 2.51 6.06
C GLU A 44 17.58 2.38 5.43
N PHE A 45 17.54 2.16 4.12
CA PHE A 45 16.31 1.92 3.39
C PHE A 45 15.63 0.63 3.88
N LEU A 46 16.37 -0.50 3.96
CA LEU A 46 15.84 -1.78 4.41
C LEU A 46 15.40 -1.76 5.88
N GLU A 47 16.16 -1.11 6.75
CA GLU A 47 15.81 -0.91 8.16
C GLU A 47 14.49 -0.13 8.30
N GLY A 48 14.37 0.99 7.59
CA GLY A 48 13.16 1.83 7.59
C GLY A 48 11.94 1.13 7.00
N LEU A 49 12.13 0.35 5.94
CA LEU A 49 11.07 -0.45 5.35
C LEU A 49 10.54 -1.51 6.33
N SER A 50 11.45 -2.23 7.00
CA SER A 50 11.10 -3.23 7.99
C SER A 50 10.33 -2.63 9.17
N LEU A 51 10.79 -1.50 9.70
CA LEU A 51 10.10 -0.78 10.77
C LEU A 51 8.70 -0.32 10.35
N SER A 52 8.56 0.15 9.10
CA SER A 52 7.27 0.61 8.57
C SER A 52 6.25 -0.51 8.40
N GLN A 53 6.71 -1.76 8.23
CA GLN A 53 5.84 -2.95 8.18
C GLN A 53 5.31 -3.37 9.55
N LEU A 54 5.99 -3.00 10.63
CA LEU A 54 5.53 -3.26 12.01
C LEU A 54 4.48 -2.26 12.49
N LEU A 55 4.40 -1.09 11.85
CA LEU A 55 3.44 -0.06 12.23
C LEU A 55 2.08 -0.32 11.60
N PRO A 56 0.98 -0.14 12.35
CA PRO A 56 -0.36 -0.23 11.77
C PRO A 56 -0.58 0.90 10.76
N GLY A 57 -1.24 0.58 9.64
CA GLY A 57 -1.58 1.55 8.59
C GLY A 57 -0.89 1.29 7.25
N PRO A 58 -1.03 2.24 6.30
CA PRO A 58 -0.45 2.10 4.96
C PRO A 58 1.07 2.11 5.02
N ILE A 59 1.71 0.97 4.76
CA ILE A 59 3.18 0.80 4.81
C ILE A 59 3.90 1.90 4.04
N PHE A 60 3.38 2.24 2.86
CA PHE A 60 3.98 3.24 1.99
C PHE A 60 4.02 4.65 2.61
N ALA A 61 2.94 5.06 3.28
CA ALA A 61 2.85 6.35 3.96
C ALA A 61 3.70 6.36 5.26
N ASN A 62 3.67 5.26 6.03
CA ASN A 62 4.51 5.09 7.21
C ASN A 62 5.99 5.17 6.84
N PHE A 63 6.38 4.52 5.73
CA PHE A 63 7.75 4.53 5.25
C PHE A 63 8.19 5.92 4.78
N ALA A 64 7.32 6.65 4.06
CA ALA A 64 7.60 8.03 3.68
C ALA A 64 7.81 8.92 4.91
N ALA A 65 6.94 8.80 5.92
CA ALA A 65 7.07 9.54 7.18
C ALA A 65 8.38 9.20 7.92
N HIS A 66 8.73 7.90 7.99
CA HIS A 66 10.00 7.45 8.61
C HIS A 66 11.22 8.05 7.92
N ILE A 67 11.26 8.04 6.59
CA ILE A 67 12.35 8.66 5.83
C ILE A 67 12.40 10.16 6.10
N GLY A 68 11.26 10.85 6.04
CA GLY A 68 11.19 12.28 6.31
C GLY A 68 11.66 12.63 7.72
N MET A 69 11.30 11.81 8.73
CA MET A 69 11.76 11.96 10.11
C MET A 69 13.30 11.86 10.20
N LYS A 70 13.88 10.90 9.50
CA LYS A 70 15.33 10.70 9.48
C LYS A 70 16.08 11.84 8.80
N LEU A 71 15.53 12.40 7.74
CA LEU A 71 16.16 13.47 6.96
C LEU A 71 16.06 14.85 7.62
N HIS A 72 14.91 15.17 8.22
CA HIS A 72 14.65 16.53 8.73
C HIS A 72 13.70 16.56 9.95
N GLY A 73 13.73 15.52 10.79
CA GLY A 73 12.91 15.45 12.00
C GLY A 73 11.39 15.47 11.73
N THR A 74 10.62 15.94 12.70
CA THR A 74 9.15 15.92 12.65
C THR A 74 8.57 16.65 11.43
N TRP A 75 9.13 17.80 11.05
CA TRP A 75 8.67 18.54 9.87
C TRP A 75 8.96 17.78 8.57
N GLY A 76 10.10 17.10 8.50
CA GLY A 76 10.40 16.20 7.39
C GLY A 76 9.41 15.07 7.28
N ALA A 77 9.02 14.44 8.40
CA ALA A 77 8.02 13.38 8.43
C ALA A 77 6.65 13.85 7.92
N ILE A 78 6.17 14.99 8.42
CA ILE A 78 4.89 15.57 8.01
C ILE A 78 4.87 15.86 6.50
N LEU A 79 5.92 16.52 5.99
CA LEU A 79 5.99 16.90 4.58
C LEU A 79 6.17 15.70 3.65
N ALA A 80 6.91 14.68 4.06
CA ALA A 80 7.04 13.44 3.30
C ALA A 80 5.70 12.68 3.25
N PHE A 81 5.00 12.57 4.39
CA PHE A 81 3.69 11.94 4.47
C PHE A 81 2.65 12.68 3.61
N VAL A 82 2.55 14.00 3.78
CA VAL A 82 1.62 14.82 2.98
C VAL A 82 1.99 14.74 1.50
N GLY A 83 3.27 14.84 1.17
CA GLY A 83 3.75 14.75 -0.21
C GLY A 83 3.37 13.45 -0.90
N VAL A 84 3.50 12.32 -0.21
CA VAL A 84 3.16 11.01 -0.81
C VAL A 84 1.66 10.78 -0.95
N CYS A 85 0.84 11.32 -0.03
CA CYS A 85 -0.62 11.15 -0.04
C CYS A 85 -1.34 12.15 -0.95
N LEU A 86 -0.80 13.35 -1.11
CA LEU A 86 -1.44 14.46 -1.80
C LEU A 86 -1.85 14.15 -3.25
N PRO A 87 -0.99 13.56 -4.11
CA PRO A 87 -1.37 13.28 -5.49
C PRO A 87 -2.57 12.34 -5.59
N GLY A 88 -2.59 11.27 -4.78
CA GLY A 88 -3.71 10.33 -4.74
C GLY A 88 -4.99 11.00 -4.25
N MET A 89 -4.91 11.83 -3.21
CA MET A 89 -6.05 12.58 -2.68
C MET A 89 -6.61 13.56 -3.72
N LEU A 90 -5.75 14.31 -4.40
CA LEU A 90 -6.17 15.23 -5.45
C LEU A 90 -6.81 14.51 -6.64
N ALA A 91 -6.26 13.34 -7.02
CA ALA A 91 -6.83 12.54 -8.10
C ALA A 91 -8.25 12.04 -7.75
N ILE A 92 -8.45 11.53 -6.52
CA ILE A 92 -9.77 11.08 -6.05
C ILE A 92 -10.76 12.25 -5.98
N LEU A 93 -10.34 13.39 -5.43
CA LEU A 93 -11.19 14.59 -5.36
C LEU A 93 -11.56 15.10 -6.76
N GLY A 94 -10.59 15.18 -7.67
CA GLY A 94 -10.83 15.59 -9.05
C GLY A 94 -11.80 14.66 -9.78
N LEU A 95 -11.61 13.33 -9.64
CA LEU A 95 -12.53 12.34 -10.18
C LEU A 95 -13.93 12.44 -9.57
N SER A 96 -14.02 12.71 -8.26
CA SER A 96 -15.30 12.88 -7.58
C SER A 96 -16.05 14.12 -8.11
N VAL A 97 -15.37 15.24 -8.21
CA VAL A 97 -15.95 16.47 -8.77
C VAL A 97 -16.40 16.23 -10.22
N ALA A 98 -15.54 15.63 -11.04
CA ALA A 98 -15.88 15.29 -12.42
C ALA A 98 -17.12 14.39 -12.48
N TYR A 99 -17.19 13.35 -11.64
CA TYR A 99 -18.33 12.44 -11.55
C TYR A 99 -19.62 13.17 -11.19
N PHE A 100 -19.62 14.02 -10.16
CA PHE A 100 -20.81 14.76 -9.75
C PHE A 100 -21.26 15.78 -10.79
N THR A 101 -20.32 16.41 -11.50
CA THR A 101 -20.64 17.36 -12.58
C THR A 101 -21.28 16.65 -13.77
N VAL A 102 -20.76 15.48 -14.14
CA VAL A 102 -21.22 14.73 -15.33
C VAL A 102 -22.43 13.85 -15.02
N ARG A 103 -22.71 13.50 -13.77
CA ARG A 103 -23.87 12.70 -13.36
C ARG A 103 -25.20 13.28 -13.82
N ASN A 104 -25.30 14.61 -13.96
CA ASN A 104 -26.49 15.28 -14.49
C ASN A 104 -26.66 15.11 -16.02
N PHE A 105 -25.62 14.72 -16.72
CA PHE A 105 -25.66 14.28 -18.10
C PHE A 105 -25.72 12.76 -18.11
N SER A 106 -26.91 12.19 -18.27
CA SER A 106 -27.13 10.74 -18.38
C SER A 106 -26.50 10.20 -19.68
N SER A 107 -25.18 10.32 -19.82
CA SER A 107 -24.45 9.84 -21.00
C SER A 107 -24.06 8.36 -20.78
N PRO A 108 -24.52 7.45 -21.67
CA PRO A 108 -24.10 6.05 -21.65
C PRO A 108 -22.58 5.87 -21.70
N VAL A 109 -21.86 6.80 -22.35
CA VAL A 109 -20.41 6.81 -22.46
C VAL A 109 -19.74 6.97 -21.10
N VAL A 110 -20.26 7.91 -20.27
CA VAL A 110 -19.71 8.15 -18.92
C VAL A 110 -19.92 6.95 -18.00
N THR A 111 -21.13 6.40 -18.04
CA THR A 111 -21.44 5.19 -17.26
C THR A 111 -20.57 4.01 -17.72
N GLY A 112 -20.39 3.83 -19.02
CA GLY A 112 -19.52 2.81 -19.58
C GLY A 112 -18.05 2.99 -19.17
N ALA A 113 -17.53 4.22 -19.19
CA ALA A 113 -16.16 4.53 -18.78
C ALA A 113 -15.94 4.20 -17.29
N LEU A 114 -16.87 4.61 -16.42
CA LEU A 114 -16.78 4.35 -14.98
C LEU A 114 -16.85 2.84 -14.68
N THR A 115 -17.73 2.12 -15.37
CA THR A 115 -17.81 0.65 -15.26
C THR A 115 -16.52 -0.01 -15.73
N GLY A 116 -15.92 0.48 -16.81
CA GLY A 116 -14.62 0.02 -17.32
C GLY A 116 -13.49 0.23 -16.31
N VAL A 117 -13.43 1.41 -15.68
CA VAL A 117 -12.44 1.71 -14.62
C VAL A 117 -12.63 0.79 -13.41
N ALA A 118 -13.88 0.58 -12.98
CA ALA A 118 -14.18 -0.33 -11.87
C ALA A 118 -13.77 -1.79 -12.20
N ALA A 119 -14.09 -2.27 -13.41
CA ALA A 119 -13.67 -3.59 -13.87
C ALA A 119 -12.14 -3.72 -13.95
N GLY A 120 -11.45 -2.68 -14.43
CA GLY A 120 -9.98 -2.61 -14.44
C GLY A 120 -9.37 -2.69 -13.04
N ALA A 121 -9.94 -1.98 -12.06
CA ALA A 121 -9.49 -2.03 -10.66
C ALA A 121 -9.62 -3.44 -10.07
N VAL A 122 -10.74 -4.13 -10.34
CA VAL A 122 -10.92 -5.54 -9.94
C VAL A 122 -9.88 -6.43 -10.63
N GLY A 123 -9.64 -6.24 -11.93
CA GLY A 123 -8.63 -6.97 -12.69
C GLY A 123 -7.23 -6.83 -12.10
N ILE A 124 -6.80 -5.60 -11.76
CA ILE A 124 -5.50 -5.34 -11.12
C ILE A 124 -5.42 -6.03 -9.75
N SER A 125 -6.50 -5.98 -8.96
CA SER A 125 -6.56 -6.63 -7.64
C SER A 125 -6.40 -8.15 -7.77
N LEU A 126 -7.10 -8.78 -8.72
CA LEU A 126 -6.98 -10.20 -9.01
C LEU A 126 -5.58 -10.57 -9.52
N ALA A 127 -4.99 -9.77 -10.41
CA ALA A 127 -3.64 -9.99 -10.90
C ALA A 127 -2.59 -9.89 -9.78
N THR A 128 -2.77 -8.94 -8.86
CA THR A 128 -1.91 -8.81 -7.68
C THR A 128 -2.06 -10.01 -6.76
N LEU A 129 -3.29 -10.44 -6.48
CA LEU A 129 -3.56 -11.64 -5.71
C LEU A 129 -2.90 -12.87 -6.33
N ALA A 130 -3.03 -13.07 -7.63
CA ALA A 130 -2.42 -14.19 -8.35
C ALA A 130 -0.88 -14.20 -8.25
N ARG A 131 -0.26 -13.04 -8.11
CA ARG A 131 1.21 -12.94 -7.93
C ARG A 131 1.65 -13.18 -6.48
N VAL A 132 0.89 -12.70 -5.52
CA VAL A 132 1.25 -12.75 -4.08
C VAL A 132 0.81 -14.05 -3.41
N ALA A 133 -0.29 -14.65 -3.85
CA ALA A 133 -0.85 -15.87 -3.24
C ALA A 133 0.05 -17.13 -3.32
N PRO A 134 0.76 -17.42 -4.44
CA PRO A 134 1.47 -18.69 -4.58
C PRO A 134 2.49 -19.00 -3.47
N PRO A 135 3.38 -18.08 -3.03
CA PRO A 135 4.29 -18.36 -1.92
C PRO A 135 3.55 -18.60 -0.59
N GLY A 136 2.47 -17.85 -0.34
CA GLY A 136 1.66 -18.02 0.89
C GLY A 136 0.88 -19.33 0.93
N LEU A 137 0.43 -19.82 -0.22
CA LEU A 137 -0.35 -21.06 -0.32
C LEU A 137 0.49 -22.34 -0.22
N LYS A 138 1.84 -22.23 -0.20
CA LYS A 138 2.74 -23.39 -0.07
C LYS A 138 2.80 -23.95 1.36
N SER A 139 2.39 -23.20 2.37
CA SER A 139 2.42 -23.69 3.75
C SER A 139 1.28 -24.66 4.03
N ARG A 140 1.50 -25.59 4.98
CA ARG A 140 0.52 -26.63 5.34
C ARG A 140 -0.75 -25.97 5.90
N GLY A 141 -1.89 -26.26 5.27
CA GLY A 141 -3.19 -25.73 5.69
C GLY A 141 -3.53 -24.32 5.16
N ALA A 142 -2.59 -23.60 4.54
CA ALA A 142 -2.84 -22.26 4.02
C ALA A 142 -3.99 -22.17 2.98
N PRO A 143 -4.14 -23.13 2.05
CA PRO A 143 -5.27 -23.12 1.12
C PRO A 143 -6.63 -23.26 1.84
N LEU A 144 -6.66 -24.07 2.90
CA LEU A 144 -7.88 -24.28 3.69
C LEU A 144 -8.24 -23.00 4.49
N ILE A 145 -7.24 -22.39 5.11
CA ILE A 145 -7.39 -21.11 5.83
C ILE A 145 -7.87 -20.02 4.88
N ALA A 146 -7.27 -19.91 3.69
CA ALA A 146 -7.66 -18.93 2.68
C ALA A 146 -9.11 -19.16 2.20
N LEU A 147 -9.50 -20.41 1.94
CA LEU A 147 -10.86 -20.75 1.55
C LEU A 147 -11.85 -20.44 2.67
N THR A 148 -11.53 -20.81 3.92
CA THR A 148 -12.39 -20.53 5.08
C THR A 148 -12.54 -19.03 5.29
N ALA A 149 -11.46 -18.24 5.17
CA ALA A 149 -11.51 -16.79 5.26
C ALA A 149 -12.37 -16.18 4.15
N PHE A 150 -12.24 -16.69 2.91
CA PHE A 150 -13.03 -16.25 1.77
C PHE A 150 -14.52 -16.53 1.98
N VAL A 151 -14.88 -17.72 2.41
CA VAL A 151 -16.28 -18.09 2.68
C VAL A 151 -16.84 -17.30 3.85
N ALA A 152 -16.10 -17.18 4.95
CA ALA A 152 -16.54 -16.46 6.15
C ALA A 152 -16.78 -14.97 5.88
N ASN A 153 -15.89 -14.33 5.13
CA ASN A 153 -16.03 -12.90 4.85
C ASN A 153 -16.86 -12.63 3.58
N GLY A 154 -16.64 -13.39 2.50
CA GLY A 154 -17.28 -13.17 1.20
C GLY A 154 -18.73 -13.68 1.12
N VAL A 155 -19.04 -14.81 1.76
CA VAL A 155 -20.37 -15.45 1.69
C VAL A 155 -21.19 -15.17 2.95
N LEU A 156 -20.58 -15.36 4.13
CA LEU A 156 -21.27 -15.19 5.41
C LEU A 156 -21.24 -13.73 5.91
N HIS A 157 -20.53 -12.83 5.23
CA HIS A 157 -20.39 -11.41 5.57
C HIS A 157 -19.98 -11.15 7.02
N LEU A 158 -19.20 -12.07 7.60
CA LEU A 158 -18.70 -11.91 8.97
C LEU A 158 -17.68 -10.76 9.05
N PRO A 159 -17.69 -9.96 10.13
CA PRO A 159 -16.67 -8.92 10.31
C PRO A 159 -15.28 -9.50 10.28
N ILE A 160 -14.40 -8.90 9.49
CA ILE A 160 -13.03 -9.38 9.24
C ILE A 160 -12.23 -9.58 10.53
N LEU A 161 -12.51 -8.77 11.57
CA LEU A 161 -11.88 -8.88 12.88
C LEU A 161 -12.09 -10.25 13.51
N TRP A 162 -13.32 -10.78 13.50
CA TRP A 162 -13.64 -12.10 14.05
C TRP A 162 -12.99 -13.21 13.25
N VAL A 163 -12.99 -13.09 11.93
CA VAL A 163 -12.33 -14.06 11.03
C VAL A 163 -10.83 -14.10 11.31
N LEU A 164 -10.18 -12.95 11.45
CA LEU A 164 -8.76 -12.87 11.79
C LEU A 164 -8.47 -13.43 13.20
N LEU A 165 -9.30 -13.08 14.18
CA LEU A 165 -9.09 -13.51 15.58
C LEU A 165 -9.16 -15.03 15.73
N VAL A 166 -9.95 -15.71 14.89
CA VAL A 166 -10.07 -17.16 14.90
C VAL A 166 -8.99 -17.83 14.02
N LEU A 167 -8.81 -17.34 12.79
CA LEU A 167 -7.92 -18.00 11.83
C LEU A 167 -6.43 -17.74 12.08
N LEU A 168 -6.08 -16.63 12.73
CA LEU A 168 -4.69 -16.30 13.00
C LEU A 168 -4.04 -17.28 14.01
N PRO A 169 -4.65 -17.58 15.18
CA PRO A 169 -4.09 -18.61 16.08
C PRO A 169 -4.04 -20.00 15.43
N ILE A 170 -5.06 -20.36 14.65
CA ILE A 170 -5.08 -21.64 13.92
C ILE A 170 -3.92 -21.69 12.91
N GLY A 171 -3.71 -20.60 12.16
CA GLY A 171 -2.62 -20.50 11.20
C GLY A 171 -1.24 -20.61 11.86
N ILE A 172 -1.04 -19.97 13.01
CA ILE A 172 0.19 -20.07 13.79
C ILE A 172 0.38 -21.51 14.31
N ALA A 173 -0.65 -22.12 14.89
CA ALA A 173 -0.58 -23.47 15.41
C ALA A 173 -0.24 -24.52 14.34
N LEU A 174 -0.82 -24.40 13.14
CA LEU A 174 -0.55 -25.29 12.01
C LEU A 174 0.86 -25.14 11.43
N ASN A 175 1.45 -23.96 11.56
CA ASN A 175 2.77 -23.65 11.02
C ASN A 175 3.84 -23.41 12.10
N TRP A 176 3.59 -23.84 13.34
CA TRP A 176 4.52 -23.65 14.46
C TRP A 176 5.93 -24.19 14.17
N ASN A 177 6.01 -25.31 13.46
CA ASN A 177 7.27 -25.95 13.07
C ASN A 177 8.04 -25.25 11.93
N VAL A 178 7.46 -24.21 11.34
CA VAL A 178 8.11 -23.41 10.27
C VAL A 178 8.93 -22.26 10.88
N PHE A 179 8.74 -21.96 12.15
CA PHE A 179 9.55 -21.01 12.92
C PHE A 179 10.51 -21.79 13.83
N PRO A 180 11.65 -22.32 13.31
CA PRO A 180 12.66 -22.86 14.17
C PRO A 180 13.33 -21.70 14.89
N ASP A 181 13.23 -21.72 16.20
CA ASP A 181 14.00 -20.98 17.19
C ASP A 181 14.39 -19.52 16.81
N ALA A 182 13.54 -18.56 17.25
CA ALA A 182 13.93 -17.17 17.41
C ALA A 182 14.72 -17.00 18.72
#